data_3820a09543168a2a671dbcb2618aa884
#
_entry.id   3820a09543168a2a671dbcb2618aa884
#
_cell.length_a   1.000
_cell.length_b   1.000
_cell.length_c   1.000
_cell.angle_alpha   90.00
_cell.angle_beta   90.00
_cell.angle_gamma   90.00
#
_symmetry.space_group_name_H-M   'P 1'
#
loop_
_entity.id
_entity.type
_entity.pdbx_description
1 polymer ?
#
loop_
_entity_poly.entity_id
_entity_poly.type
_entity_poly.pdbx_seq_one_letter_code
_entity_poly.pdbx_strand_id
1 'polypeptide(L)'
;MTPNTSSTWSESLQQRTREAIAQLPVTPDSNIHFKHVSLGFAYATLNDLMNDPLVLRSKIGNQVFTFENVDALIQAAWALD
;
A
#
# COMPACT_ATOMS: atom_id res chain seq x y z
N MET A 1 3.25 26.60 0.43
CA MET A 1 3.22 25.80 0.43
C MET A 1 3.23 25.03 1.28
N THR A 2 2.72 24.48 1.70
CA THR A 2 2.82 23.74 2.49
C THR A 2 2.95 22.54 2.28
N PRO A 3 3.87 21.97 2.36
CA PRO A 3 4.00 20.67 2.10
C PRO A 3 3.19 19.85 2.98
N ASN A 4 2.67 18.89 2.43
CA ASN A 4 2.01 17.95 3.14
C ASN A 4 2.93 17.11 3.88
N THR A 5 2.84 17.08 5.12
CA THR A 5 3.78 16.35 5.91
C THR A 5 3.33 14.98 6.28
N SER A 6 2.12 14.62 5.95
CA SER A 6 1.63 13.31 6.35
C SER A 6 2.05 12.22 5.38
N SER A 7 2.53 12.60 4.20
CA SER A 7 2.95 11.62 3.23
C SER A 7 4.13 12.14 2.46
N THR A 8 5.06 11.25 2.13
CA THR A 8 6.23 11.61 1.36
C THR A 8 6.06 11.37 -0.11
N TRP A 9 4.94 10.78 -0.52
CA TRP A 9 4.72 10.48 -1.93
C TRP A 9 3.82 11.54 -2.55
N SER A 10 3.99 11.75 -3.87
CA SER A 10 3.18 12.72 -4.58
C SER A 10 1.72 12.31 -4.58
N GLU A 11 0.84 13.28 -4.78
CA GLU A 11 -0.57 13.00 -4.89
C GLU A 11 -0.88 12.07 -6.06
N SER A 12 -0.13 12.22 -7.13
CA SER A 12 -0.29 11.38 -8.29
C SER A 12 -0.04 9.92 -7.96
N LEU A 13 1.02 9.64 -7.20
CA LEU A 13 1.34 8.29 -6.80
C LEU A 13 0.33 7.76 -5.78
N GLN A 14 -0.12 8.62 -4.88
CA GLN A 14 -1.16 8.23 -3.94
C GLN A 14 -2.44 7.83 -4.67
N GLN A 15 -2.79 8.58 -5.69
CA GLN A 15 -3.98 8.27 -6.47
C GLN A 15 -3.82 6.95 -7.23
N ARG A 16 -2.65 6.71 -7.79
CA ARG A 16 -2.38 5.44 -8.46
C ARG A 16 -2.48 4.27 -7.51
N THR A 17 -2.03 4.46 -6.28
CA THR A 17 -2.12 3.43 -5.25
C THR A 17 -3.58 3.11 -4.96
N ARG A 18 -4.42 4.15 -4.82
CA ARG A 18 -5.84 3.95 -4.58
C ARG A 18 -6.48 3.22 -5.74
N GLU A 19 -6.15 3.62 -6.96
CA GLU A 19 -6.74 3.01 -8.14
C GLU A 19 -6.34 1.56 -8.30
N ALA A 20 -5.09 1.25 -8.01
CA ALA A 20 -4.61 -0.13 -8.12
C ALA A 20 -5.39 -1.05 -7.19
N ILE A 21 -5.66 -0.58 -5.97
CA ILE A 21 -6.39 -1.38 -5.01
C ILE A 21 -7.87 -1.45 -5.37
N ALA A 22 -8.42 -0.34 -5.85
CA ALA A 22 -9.83 -0.28 -6.21
C ALA A 22 -10.18 -1.13 -7.41
N GLN A 23 -9.21 -1.39 -8.28
CA GLN A 23 -9.45 -2.15 -9.50
C GLN A 23 -9.22 -3.64 -9.34
N LEU A 24 -8.92 -4.09 -8.15
CA LEU A 24 -8.81 -5.51 -7.89
C LEU A 24 -10.19 -6.17 -8.05
N PRO A 25 -10.22 -7.40 -8.48
CA PRO A 25 -9.11 -8.27 -8.85
C PRO A 25 -8.76 -8.10 -10.32
N VAL A 26 -7.49 -7.98 -10.61
CA VAL A 26 -7.05 -7.94 -12.00
C VAL A 26 -6.60 -9.32 -12.43
N THR A 27 -5.63 -9.87 -11.71
CA THR A 27 -5.21 -11.23 -11.92
C THR A 27 -5.10 -11.88 -10.54
N PRO A 28 -5.79 -12.99 -10.34
CA PRO A 28 -5.82 -13.60 -9.00
C PRO A 28 -4.46 -14.05 -8.48
N ASP A 29 -3.54 -14.32 -9.37
CA ASP A 29 -2.24 -14.83 -8.98
C ASP A 29 -1.20 -13.75 -8.80
N SER A 30 -1.56 -12.51 -9.01
CA SER A 30 -0.59 -11.43 -8.95
C SER A 30 -0.52 -10.83 -7.55
N ASN A 31 0.68 -10.50 -7.14
CA ASN A 31 0.87 -9.74 -5.92
C ASN A 31 1.01 -8.29 -6.30
N ILE A 32 0.52 -7.42 -5.43
CA ILE A 32 0.70 -5.99 -5.57
C ILE A 32 1.88 -5.59 -4.71
N HIS A 33 2.78 -4.80 -5.26
CA HIS A 33 4.00 -4.40 -4.57
C HIS A 33 3.90 -2.95 -4.10
N PHE A 34 4.46 -2.71 -2.92
CA PHE A 34 4.41 -1.39 -2.28
C PHE A 34 5.79 -1.00 -1.83
N LYS A 35 5.99 0.31 -1.67
CA LYS A 35 7.26 0.86 -1.21
C LYS A 35 7.02 1.87 -0.10
N HIS A 36 8.02 2.02 0.76
CA HIS A 36 8.00 2.97 1.86
C HIS A 36 9.39 3.59 1.97
N VAL A 37 9.44 4.87 2.31
CA VAL A 37 10.72 5.59 2.32
C VAL A 37 11.68 5.08 3.38
N SER A 38 11.17 4.51 4.45
CA SER A 38 12.05 4.05 5.54
C SER A 38 11.88 2.58 5.85
N LEU A 39 10.73 2.00 5.58
CA LEU A 39 10.48 0.60 5.95
C LEU A 39 10.82 -0.37 4.82
N GLY A 40 11.13 0.14 3.64
CA GLY A 40 11.54 -0.71 2.52
C GLY A 40 10.38 -1.09 1.62
N PHE A 41 10.28 -2.37 1.32
CA PHE A 41 9.32 -2.86 0.35
C PHE A 41 8.41 -3.90 0.98
N ALA A 42 7.19 -3.96 0.46
CA ALA A 42 6.22 -4.92 0.91
C ALA A 42 5.42 -5.42 -0.28
N TYR A 43 4.65 -6.48 -0.07
CA TYR A 43 3.74 -6.98 -1.07
C TYR A 43 2.46 -7.41 -0.39
N ALA A 44 1.42 -7.56 -1.20
CA ALA A 44 0.15 -8.08 -0.71
C ALA A 44 -0.47 -8.94 -1.77
N THR A 45 -1.12 -10.01 -1.35
CA THR A 45 -1.90 -10.82 -2.27
C THR A 45 -3.27 -10.19 -2.47
N LEU A 46 -4.02 -10.70 -3.43
CA LEU A 46 -5.39 -10.25 -3.62
C LEU A 46 -6.19 -10.41 -2.34
N ASN A 47 -6.08 -11.56 -1.69
CA ASN A 47 -6.79 -11.79 -0.44
C ASN A 47 -6.40 -10.80 0.64
N ASP A 48 -5.11 -10.48 0.74
CA ASP A 48 -4.63 -9.54 1.75
C ASP A 48 -5.29 -8.17 1.57
N LEU A 49 -5.47 -7.74 0.33
CA LEU A 49 -6.03 -6.42 0.06
C LEU A 49 -7.54 -6.39 0.10
N MET A 50 -8.17 -7.54 0.00
CA MET A 50 -9.62 -7.64 0.13
C MET A 50 -10.07 -7.96 1.54
N ASN A 51 -9.13 -8.24 2.41
CA ASN A 51 -9.46 -8.47 3.81
C ASN A 51 -9.75 -7.15 4.51
N ASP A 52 -10.40 -7.27 5.63
CA ASP A 52 -10.66 -6.14 6.51
C ASP A 52 -10.16 -6.55 7.89
N PRO A 53 -9.00 -6.06 8.32
CA PRO A 53 -8.19 -4.99 7.73
C PRO A 53 -7.32 -5.45 6.57
N LEU A 54 -6.82 -4.49 5.84
CA LEU A 54 -5.87 -4.73 4.78
C LEU A 54 -4.54 -5.20 5.37
N VAL A 55 -3.85 -6.06 4.64
CA VAL A 55 -2.58 -6.62 5.11
C VAL A 55 -1.50 -6.38 4.08
N LEU A 56 -0.36 -5.85 4.52
CA LEU A 56 0.85 -5.79 3.72
C LEU A 56 1.91 -6.65 4.39
N ARG A 57 2.69 -7.36 3.59
CA ARG A 57 3.74 -8.25 4.09
C ARG A 57 5.09 -7.70 3.67
N SER A 58 5.98 -7.54 4.65
CA SER A 58 7.31 -7.03 4.37
C SER A 58 8.08 -8.04 3.50
N LYS A 59 8.85 -7.51 2.55
CA LYS A 59 9.76 -8.36 1.77
C LYS A 59 11.01 -8.69 2.54
N ILE A 60 11.24 -8.00 3.65
CA ILE A 60 12.41 -8.22 4.47
C ILE A 60 11.91 -8.68 5.83
N GLY A 61 12.27 -9.87 6.23
CA GLY A 61 11.83 -10.38 7.52
C GLY A 61 10.40 -10.86 7.49
N ASN A 62 9.79 -10.94 8.67
CA ASN A 62 8.46 -11.52 8.80
C ASN A 62 7.42 -10.52 9.28
N GLN A 63 7.65 -9.24 9.08
CA GLN A 63 6.72 -8.24 9.55
C GLN A 63 5.49 -8.18 8.68
N VAL A 64 4.37 -7.93 9.33
CA VAL A 64 3.09 -7.76 8.66
C VAL A 64 2.49 -6.45 9.16
N PHE A 65 1.97 -5.66 8.24
CA PHE A 65 1.35 -4.38 8.56
C PHE A 65 -0.12 -4.45 8.22
N THR A 66 -0.98 -3.94 9.11
CA THR A 66 -2.41 -3.94 8.86
C THR A 66 -2.95 -2.53 8.88
N PHE A 67 -3.96 -2.27 8.05
CA PHE A 67 -4.56 -0.95 7.92
C PHE A 67 -6.06 -1.09 7.80
N GLU A 68 -6.80 -0.16 8.41
CA GLU A 68 -8.24 -0.22 8.37
C GLU A 68 -8.80 -0.05 6.97
N ASN A 69 -8.11 0.75 6.15
CA ASN A 69 -8.57 1.02 4.80
C ASN A 69 -7.40 1.56 3.98
N VAL A 70 -7.67 1.85 2.72
CA VAL A 70 -6.65 2.35 1.81
C VAL A 70 -6.09 3.69 2.26
N ASP A 71 -6.94 4.55 2.80
CA ASP A 71 -6.47 5.85 3.28
C ASP A 71 -5.43 5.70 4.38
N ALA A 72 -5.66 4.79 5.31
CA ALA A 72 -4.71 4.54 6.39
C ALA A 72 -3.37 4.05 5.85
N LEU A 73 -3.41 3.19 4.85
CA LEU A 73 -2.22 2.68 4.21
C LEU A 73 -1.42 3.83 3.57
N ILE A 74 -2.09 4.72 2.87
CA ILE A 74 -1.44 5.84 2.21
C ILE A 74 -0.91 6.83 3.23
N GLN A 75 -1.65 7.09 4.29
CA GLN A 75 -1.20 7.99 5.34
C GLN A 75 0.01 7.44 6.09
N ALA A 76 0.18 6.14 6.09
CA ALA A 76 1.36 5.52 6.68
C ALA A 76 2.57 5.55 5.74
N ALA A 77 2.45 6.25 4.61
CA ALA A 77 3.51 6.47 3.63
C ALA A 77 3.83 5.24 2.77
N TRP A 78 2.87 4.35 2.62
CA TRP A 78 3.00 3.27 1.65
C TRP A 78 2.45 3.72 0.30
N ALA A 79 3.10 3.30 -0.76
CA ALA A 79 2.67 3.64 -2.10
C ALA A 79 2.95 2.47 -3.03
N LEU A 80 2.28 2.50 -4.16
CA LEU A 80 2.48 1.49 -5.19
C LEU A 80 3.91 1.54 -5.69
N ASP A 81 4.53 0.40 -5.79
CA ASP A 81 5.90 0.30 -6.28
C ASP A 81 5.90 0.01 -7.79
#